data_815de4b039b3416795effbc3b8536235
#
_entry.id   815de4b039b3416795effbc3b8536235
#
_cell.length_a   1.000
_cell.length_b   1.000
_cell.length_c   1.000
_cell.angle_alpha   90.00
_cell.angle_beta   90.00
_cell.angle_gamma   90.00
#
_symmetry.space_group_name_H-M   'P 1'
#
loop_
_entity.id
_entity.type
_entity.pdbx_description
1 polymer ?
#
loop_
_entity_poly.entity_id
_entity_poly.type
_entity_poly.pdbx_seq_one_letter_code
_entity_poly.pdbx_strand_id
1 'polypeptide(L)'
;LTHPFPFNLMFSTQIGPEGTLQGFLRPETAQGMFMNYRRLLDYNGRKFPFAAAQVGTGFRNEISPRAGLLRVREFPMAEIEHFCNPKDKKHPKFAKVAHLVLPLFSRDHQQGDGKLLNITCTVEVMI
;
A
#
# COMPACT_ATOMS: atom_id res chain seq x y z
N LEU A 1 15.10 -23.17 -15.86
CA LEU A 1 13.93 -22.52 -15.25
C LEU A 1 12.78 -23.51 -15.24
N THR A 2 12.11 -23.64 -14.09
CA THR A 2 10.87 -24.43 -13.96
C THR A 2 9.68 -23.68 -14.55
N HIS A 3 8.64 -24.40 -14.97
CA HIS A 3 7.39 -23.76 -15.38
C HIS A 3 6.78 -22.96 -14.22
N PRO A 4 6.21 -21.77 -14.50
CA PRO A 4 5.50 -21.02 -13.47
C PRO A 4 4.27 -21.80 -13.00
N PHE A 5 4.01 -21.75 -11.70
CA PHE A 5 2.83 -22.33 -11.09
C PHE A 5 2.13 -21.31 -10.19
N PRO A 6 0.81 -21.40 -10.01
CA PRO A 6 0.09 -20.52 -9.10
C PRO A 6 0.60 -20.66 -7.68
N PHE A 7 0.87 -19.55 -7.03
CA PHE A 7 1.30 -19.54 -5.63
C PHE A 7 0.38 -18.64 -4.81
N ASN A 8 -0.15 -19.17 -3.72
CA ASN A 8 -1.00 -18.38 -2.83
C ASN A 8 -0.15 -17.57 -1.86
N LEU A 9 -0.11 -16.28 -2.06
CA LEU A 9 0.59 -15.33 -1.20
C LEU A 9 -0.04 -15.22 0.20
N MET A 10 -1.34 -15.51 0.34
CA MET A 10 -2.04 -15.44 1.62
C MET A 10 -1.97 -16.78 2.36
N PHE A 11 -1.79 -16.71 3.67
CA PHE A 11 -1.99 -17.87 4.53
C PHE A 11 -3.47 -18.18 4.66
N SER A 12 -3.85 -19.41 4.35
CA SER A 12 -5.17 -19.91 4.66
C SER A 12 -5.26 -20.40 6.10
N THR A 13 -6.43 -20.27 6.70
CA THR A 13 -6.75 -20.77 8.03
C THR A 13 -8.19 -21.27 8.05
N GLN A 14 -8.56 -21.97 9.10
CA GLN A 14 -9.93 -22.40 9.32
C GLN A 14 -10.53 -21.63 10.50
N ILE A 15 -11.78 -21.24 10.36
CA ILE A 15 -12.50 -20.39 11.32
C ILE A 15 -13.70 -21.15 11.85
N GLY A 16 -14.05 -20.81 13.08
CA GLY A 16 -15.20 -21.38 13.79
C GLY A 16 -14.83 -22.60 14.63
N PRO A 17 -15.73 -23.01 15.52
CA PRO A 17 -15.48 -24.10 16.47
C PRO A 17 -15.27 -25.46 15.78
N GLU A 18 -15.84 -25.65 14.60
CA GLU A 18 -15.70 -26.87 13.81
C GLU A 18 -14.61 -26.76 12.73
N GLY A 19 -14.00 -25.60 12.56
CA GLY A 19 -12.97 -25.36 11.55
C GLY A 19 -13.45 -25.55 10.11
N THR A 20 -14.72 -25.31 9.83
CA THR A 20 -15.32 -25.56 8.51
C THR A 20 -15.28 -24.37 7.58
N LEU A 21 -15.13 -23.15 8.12
CA LEU A 21 -15.05 -21.93 7.33
C LEU A 21 -13.60 -21.61 6.97
N GLN A 22 -13.33 -21.51 5.67
CA GLN A 22 -12.02 -21.08 5.21
C GLN A 22 -11.85 -19.58 5.40
N GLY A 23 -10.77 -19.18 6.02
CA GLY A 23 -10.33 -17.80 6.15
C GLY A 23 -8.92 -17.59 5.63
N PHE A 24 -8.50 -16.32 5.59
CA PHE A 24 -7.15 -15.95 5.18
C PHE A 24 -6.60 -14.89 6.13
N LEU A 25 -5.32 -15.01 6.45
CA LEU A 25 -4.62 -13.95 7.16
C LEU A 25 -4.36 -12.79 6.18
N ARG A 26 -4.61 -11.58 6.63
CA ARG A 26 -4.48 -10.38 5.79
C ARG A 26 -3.03 -10.13 5.37
N PRO A 27 -2.74 -9.92 4.07
CA PRO A 27 -1.40 -9.58 3.60
C PRO A 27 -1.07 -8.09 3.76
N GLU A 28 -2.09 -7.26 4.00
CA GLU A 28 -2.02 -5.81 4.19
C GLU A 28 -3.24 -5.31 4.97
N THR A 29 -3.24 -4.06 5.37
CA THR A 29 -4.32 -3.48 6.19
C THR A 29 -5.31 -2.62 5.39
N ALA A 30 -5.01 -2.34 4.12
CA ALA A 30 -5.80 -1.47 3.24
C ALA A 30 -7.25 -1.94 3.08
N GLN A 31 -7.48 -3.24 2.88
CA GLN A 31 -8.83 -3.77 2.67
C GLN A 31 -9.77 -3.46 3.83
N GLY A 32 -9.27 -3.47 5.07
CA GLY A 32 -10.05 -3.10 6.24
C GLY A 32 -10.56 -1.66 6.18
N MET A 33 -9.73 -0.73 5.68
CA MET A 33 -10.13 0.67 5.50
C MET A 33 -11.15 0.83 4.37
N PHE A 34 -10.97 0.13 3.25
CA PHE A 34 -11.94 0.17 2.13
C PHE A 34 -13.29 -0.43 2.51
N MET A 35 -13.32 -1.56 3.21
CA MET A 35 -14.56 -2.17 3.70
C MET A 35 -15.31 -1.27 4.69
N ASN A 36 -14.59 -0.49 5.49
CA ASN A 36 -15.15 0.43 6.45
C ASN A 36 -15.29 1.87 5.93
N TYR A 37 -15.10 2.09 4.63
CA TYR A 37 -15.10 3.41 4.02
C TYR A 37 -16.30 4.29 4.44
N ARG A 38 -17.52 3.75 4.40
CA ARG A 38 -18.72 4.51 4.78
C ARG A 38 -18.68 4.96 6.24
N ARG A 39 -18.23 4.10 7.15
CA ARG A 39 -18.09 4.43 8.57
C ARG A 39 -17.03 5.49 8.79
N LEU A 40 -15.90 5.38 8.09
CA LEU A 40 -14.83 6.36 8.14
C LEU A 40 -15.28 7.73 7.60
N LEU A 41 -16.02 7.73 6.49
CA LEU A 41 -16.61 8.95 5.91
C LEU A 41 -17.59 9.60 6.88
N ASP A 42 -18.51 8.83 7.48
CA ASP A 42 -19.48 9.33 8.46
C ASP A 42 -18.76 9.88 9.70
N TYR A 43 -17.75 9.19 10.20
CA TYR A 43 -16.91 9.66 11.31
C TYR A 43 -16.21 10.99 11.00
N ASN A 44 -15.78 11.18 9.75
CA ASN A 44 -15.20 12.46 9.28
C ASN A 44 -16.25 13.52 8.95
N GLY A 45 -17.52 13.33 9.31
CA GLY A 45 -18.60 14.27 9.03
C GLY A 45 -18.91 14.40 7.53
N ARG A 46 -18.69 13.37 6.75
CA ARG A 46 -18.89 13.29 5.28
C ARG A 46 -18.10 14.33 4.48
N LYS A 47 -16.98 14.77 5.01
CA LYS A 47 -16.14 15.79 4.35
C LYS A 47 -15.01 15.15 3.54
N PHE A 48 -14.72 15.70 2.39
CA PHE A 48 -13.60 15.38 1.53
C PHE A 48 -12.62 16.56 1.42
N PRO A 49 -11.32 16.31 1.20
CA PRO A 49 -10.65 15.02 1.28
C PRO A 49 -10.45 14.58 2.74
N PHE A 50 -10.26 13.27 2.94
CA PHE A 50 -9.85 12.76 4.25
C PHE A 50 -8.90 11.57 4.09
N ALA A 51 -8.17 11.27 5.14
CA ALA A 51 -7.30 10.11 5.17
C ALA A 51 -7.61 9.24 6.39
N ALA A 52 -7.44 7.93 6.22
CA ALA A 52 -7.47 6.98 7.31
C ALA A 52 -6.13 6.26 7.39
N ALA A 53 -5.63 6.08 8.60
CA ALA A 53 -4.39 5.34 8.86
C ALA A 53 -4.69 4.12 9.71
N GLN A 54 -4.04 3.01 9.40
CA GLN A 54 -4.10 1.80 10.19
C GLN A 54 -2.72 1.24 10.42
N VAL A 55 -2.43 0.91 11.67
CA VAL A 55 -1.25 0.14 12.07
C VAL A 55 -1.72 -1.28 12.41
N GLY A 56 -1.01 -2.28 11.96
CA GLY A 56 -1.36 -3.67 12.22
C GLY A 56 -0.31 -4.63 11.73
N THR A 57 -0.60 -5.92 11.87
CA THR A 57 0.27 -6.99 11.38
C THR A 57 -0.22 -7.47 10.02
N GLY A 58 0.69 -7.54 9.05
CA GLY A 58 0.50 -8.18 7.76
C GLY A 58 1.15 -9.56 7.74
N PHE A 59 0.59 -10.47 6.92
CA PHE A 59 1.05 -11.84 6.77
C PHE A 59 1.20 -12.18 5.30
N ARG A 60 2.40 -12.58 4.89
CA ARG A 60 2.65 -13.02 3.51
C ARG A 60 3.34 -14.36 3.51
N ASN A 61 2.81 -15.30 2.75
CA ASN A 61 3.37 -16.62 2.61
C ASN A 61 4.59 -16.58 1.68
N GLU A 62 5.69 -16.05 2.19
CA GLU A 62 6.95 -15.94 1.43
C GLU A 62 7.52 -17.33 1.16
N ILE A 63 7.94 -17.57 -0.09
CA ILE A 63 8.53 -18.86 -0.50
C ILE A 63 9.83 -19.13 0.26
N SER A 64 10.65 -18.11 0.42
CA SER A 64 11.96 -18.24 1.05
C SER A 64 12.27 -17.02 1.92
N PRO A 65 11.73 -16.96 3.16
CA PRO A 65 12.05 -15.89 4.08
C PRO A 65 13.51 -16.02 4.53
N ARG A 66 14.35 -15.10 4.06
CA ARG A 66 15.80 -15.06 4.33
C ARG A 66 16.24 -13.61 4.57
N ALA A 67 17.49 -13.43 4.92
CA ALA A 67 18.10 -12.14 5.20
C ALA A 67 17.56 -11.49 6.50
N GLY A 68 17.45 -12.26 7.56
CA GLY A 68 17.02 -11.78 8.88
C GLY A 68 15.59 -11.22 8.83
N LEU A 69 15.43 -9.96 9.26
CA LEU A 69 14.11 -9.29 9.30
C LEU A 69 13.71 -8.61 7.98
N LEU A 70 14.56 -8.63 6.94
CA LEU A 70 14.25 -7.99 5.66
C LEU A 70 13.12 -8.68 4.89
N ARG A 71 12.97 -10.00 5.09
CA ARG A 71 11.90 -10.76 4.47
C ARG A 71 11.37 -11.82 5.43
N VAL A 72 10.24 -11.50 6.04
CA VAL A 72 9.57 -12.34 7.04
C VAL A 72 8.13 -12.60 6.63
N ARG A 73 7.51 -13.59 7.23
CA ARG A 73 6.12 -13.98 6.94
C ARG A 73 5.10 -13.21 7.76
N GLU A 74 5.53 -12.64 8.88
CA GLU A 74 4.72 -11.80 9.77
C GLU A 74 5.51 -10.52 10.03
N PHE A 75 4.87 -9.36 9.82
CA PHE A 75 5.55 -8.07 9.97
C PHE A 75 4.55 -6.98 10.38
N PRO A 76 4.98 -6.04 11.24
CA PRO A 76 4.20 -4.84 11.51
C PRO A 76 4.21 -3.94 10.27
N MET A 77 3.09 -3.31 10.02
CA MET A 77 2.95 -2.36 8.91
C MET A 77 2.03 -1.20 9.30
N ALA A 78 2.17 -0.11 8.60
CA ALA A 78 1.26 1.02 8.67
C ALA A 78 0.88 1.43 7.24
N GLU A 79 -0.41 1.63 7.02
CA GLU A 79 -0.93 2.09 5.74
C GLU A 79 -1.80 3.31 5.95
N ILE A 80 -1.78 4.20 4.97
CA ILE A 80 -2.57 5.43 4.95
C ILE A 80 -3.30 5.49 3.61
N GLU A 81 -4.62 5.49 3.68
CA GLU A 81 -5.47 5.65 2.52
C GLU A 81 -6.04 7.07 2.47
N HIS A 82 -5.74 7.78 1.40
CA HIS A 82 -6.20 9.15 1.20
C HIS A 82 -7.35 9.17 0.19
N PHE A 83 -8.54 9.53 0.67
CA PHE A 83 -9.76 9.58 -0.12
C PHE A 83 -10.00 11.01 -0.61
N CYS A 84 -10.09 11.18 -1.93
CA CYS A 84 -10.34 12.46 -2.57
C CYS A 84 -11.44 12.36 -3.63
N ASN A 85 -11.97 13.52 -4.03
CA ASN A 85 -12.91 13.58 -5.15
C ASN A 85 -12.15 13.26 -6.46
N PRO A 86 -12.57 12.27 -7.26
CA PRO A 86 -11.89 11.94 -8.52
C PRO A 86 -11.89 13.08 -9.55
N LYS A 87 -12.82 14.05 -9.43
CA LYS A 87 -12.89 15.24 -10.27
C LYS A 87 -12.06 16.43 -9.73
N ASP A 88 -11.59 16.34 -8.49
CA ASP A 88 -10.76 17.37 -7.86
C ASP A 88 -9.70 16.68 -6.99
N LYS A 89 -8.57 16.35 -7.62
CA LYS A 89 -7.43 15.68 -6.98
C LYS A 89 -6.40 16.67 -6.43
N LYS A 90 -6.66 17.97 -6.48
CA LYS A 90 -5.73 18.98 -5.98
C LYS A 90 -5.61 18.87 -4.46
N HIS A 91 -4.40 18.66 -3.99
CA HIS A 91 -4.13 18.62 -2.56
C HIS A 91 -3.92 20.06 -2.03
N PRO A 92 -4.66 20.53 -1.01
CA PRO A 92 -4.59 21.93 -0.55
C PRO A 92 -3.22 22.34 0.00
N LYS A 93 -2.43 21.37 0.46
CA LYS A 93 -1.07 21.61 0.96
C LYS A 93 0.03 21.41 -0.09
N PHE A 94 -0.32 21.11 -1.35
CA PHE A 94 0.68 20.81 -2.39
C PHE A 94 1.66 21.95 -2.60
N ALA A 95 1.19 23.19 -2.60
CA ALA A 95 2.05 24.37 -2.75
C ALA A 95 3.21 24.42 -1.71
N LYS A 96 3.04 23.82 -0.54
CA LYS A 96 4.09 23.76 0.49
C LYS A 96 5.25 22.84 0.13
N VAL A 97 5.04 21.90 -0.77
CA VAL A 97 6.03 20.88 -1.16
C VAL A 97 6.39 20.92 -2.65
N ALA A 98 5.70 21.73 -3.45
CA ALA A 98 5.90 21.82 -4.89
C ALA A 98 7.34 22.21 -5.29
N HIS A 99 8.05 22.88 -4.41
CA HIS A 99 9.43 23.32 -4.64
C HIS A 99 10.48 22.23 -4.33
N LEU A 100 10.06 21.12 -3.70
CA LEU A 100 11.00 20.06 -3.34
C LEU A 100 11.49 19.34 -4.60
N VAL A 101 12.78 19.10 -4.64
CA VAL A 101 13.43 18.31 -5.68
C VAL A 101 13.52 16.87 -5.19
N LEU A 102 12.99 15.94 -5.96
CA LEU A 102 13.05 14.51 -5.65
C LEU A 102 14.06 13.81 -6.56
N PRO A 103 15.00 13.05 -6.00
CA PRO A 103 15.84 12.17 -6.77
C PRO A 103 15.04 10.93 -7.17
N LEU A 104 14.81 10.74 -8.46
CA LEU A 104 14.11 9.57 -8.99
C LEU A 104 15.07 8.67 -9.76
N PHE A 105 14.94 7.37 -9.55
CA PHE A 105 15.64 6.36 -10.32
C PHE A 105 14.65 5.63 -11.22
N SER A 106 14.28 6.29 -12.32
CA SER A 106 13.30 5.79 -13.26
C SER A 106 13.82 4.55 -14.01
N ARG A 107 12.91 3.78 -14.60
CA ARG A 107 13.25 2.61 -15.41
C ARG A 107 14.28 2.93 -16.50
N ASP A 108 14.09 4.05 -17.21
CA ASP A 108 14.96 4.43 -18.33
C ASP A 108 16.38 4.74 -17.84
N HIS A 109 16.52 5.37 -16.68
CA HIS A 109 17.82 5.60 -16.05
C HIS A 109 18.44 4.32 -15.49
N GLN A 110 17.63 3.38 -14.99
CA GLN A 110 18.13 2.07 -14.56
C GLN A 110 18.69 1.24 -15.71
N GLN A 111 18.08 1.33 -16.89
CA GLN A 111 18.51 0.61 -18.11
C GLN A 111 19.52 1.40 -18.94
N GLY A 112 19.70 2.68 -18.69
CA GLY A 112 20.55 3.60 -19.42
C GLY A 112 21.83 3.94 -18.67
N ASP A 113 21.96 5.20 -18.27
CA ASP A 113 23.18 5.76 -17.70
C ASP A 113 23.41 5.50 -16.21
N GLY A 114 22.44 4.89 -15.52
CA GLY A 114 22.50 4.59 -14.09
C GLY A 114 22.46 5.83 -13.18
N LYS A 115 22.06 6.99 -13.68
CA LYS A 115 22.03 8.24 -12.92
C LYS A 115 20.66 8.52 -12.33
N LEU A 116 20.64 9.27 -11.24
CA LEU A 116 19.40 9.78 -10.65
C LEU A 116 18.89 10.99 -11.45
N LEU A 117 17.60 10.99 -11.73
CA LEU A 117 16.90 12.14 -12.27
C LEU A 117 16.38 13.00 -11.11
N ASN A 118 16.84 14.25 -11.05
CA ASN A 118 16.34 15.21 -10.08
C ASN A 118 15.19 16.01 -10.71
N ILE A 119 13.99 15.85 -10.20
CA ILE A 119 12.81 16.58 -10.67
C ILE A 119 12.13 17.33 -9.54
N THR A 120 11.57 18.48 -9.89
CA THR A 120 10.68 19.22 -9.00
C THR A 120 9.30 18.53 -9.02
N CYS A 121 8.70 18.32 -7.85
CA CYS A 121 7.35 17.74 -7.75
C CYS A 121 6.33 18.61 -8.49
N THR A 122 5.64 18.00 -9.45
CA THR A 122 4.43 18.53 -10.04
C THR A 122 3.30 17.53 -9.83
N VAL A 123 2.06 18.00 -9.74
CA VAL A 123 0.89 17.11 -9.58
C VAL A 123 0.79 16.10 -10.74
N GLU A 124 1.29 16.45 -11.92
CA GLU A 124 1.24 15.63 -13.12
C GLU A 124 2.24 14.45 -13.11
N VAL A 125 3.28 14.53 -12.30
CA VAL A 125 4.30 13.48 -12.18
C VAL A 125 3.89 12.37 -11.21
N MET A 126 2.84 12.58 -10.41
CA MET A 126 2.42 11.66 -9.35
C MET A 126 1.14 10.87 -9.67
N ILE A 127 0.67 10.88 -10.91
CA ILE A 127 -0.52 10.14 -11.35
C ILE A 127 -0.13 8.99 -12.28
#